data_38efa5bcf8fb43810018a5cab793b617
#
_entry.id   38efa5bcf8fb43810018a5cab793b617
#
_cell.length_a   1.000
_cell.length_b   1.000
_cell.length_c   1.000
_cell.angle_alpha   90.00
_cell.angle_beta   90.00
_cell.angle_gamma   90.00
#
_symmetry.space_group_name_H-M   'P 1'
#
loop_
_entity.id
_entity.type
_entity.pdbx_description
1 polymer ?
#
loop_
_entity_poly.entity_id
_entity_poly.type
_entity_poly.pdbx_seq_one_letter_code
_entity_poly.pdbx_strand_id
1 'polypeptide(L)'
;MKTGTIVKVSGPLVIAEGMRDANMFDVVRVSDKHLIGEIIEMHGDKASIQVYEETAGLGPGEEVVSVGMPMSVELGPGLISTIYDGIQRPLEKMYEVGGTNIRRGVEVPSLDREKKWKFEPTKQPGDAVVAGDEIGFVQETAVVQCKIMVPYGLKGVIKEIFIGDFTIEETVCIITDEKGNDVNVTMMQKWPVRRERPYKKKESPDAPLITGQRVIDTFFPITKGGVAAIPGPFGSGKTVTQHQLAKWA
;
A
#
# COMPACT_ATOMS: atom_id res chain seq x y z
N MET A 1 16.58 9.07 12.94
CA MET A 1 16.15 9.35 11.57
C MET A 1 17.41 9.63 10.77
N LYS A 2 17.46 9.18 9.51
CA LYS A 2 18.62 9.40 8.65
C LYS A 2 18.34 10.68 7.87
N THR A 3 19.23 11.67 7.98
CA THR A 3 19.04 12.99 7.38
C THR A 3 20.13 13.26 6.35
N GLY A 4 19.78 13.92 5.27
CA GLY A 4 20.67 14.39 4.22
C GLY A 4 20.33 15.82 3.84
N THR A 5 21.10 16.37 2.92
CA THR A 5 20.96 17.75 2.46
C THR A 5 20.84 17.78 0.93
N ILE A 6 19.89 18.55 0.41
CA ILE A 6 19.70 18.72 -1.03
C ILE A 6 20.92 19.40 -1.65
N VAL A 7 21.48 18.80 -2.70
CA VAL A 7 22.56 19.40 -3.50
C VAL A 7 22.10 19.82 -4.89
N LYS A 8 21.01 19.22 -5.41
CA LYS A 8 20.48 19.56 -6.74
C LYS A 8 18.99 19.28 -6.82
N VAL A 9 18.26 20.16 -7.49
CA VAL A 9 16.85 19.96 -7.87
C VAL A 9 16.72 20.07 -9.38
N SER A 10 16.04 19.10 -10.02
CA SER A 10 15.82 19.09 -11.47
C SER A 10 14.43 18.51 -11.78
N GLY A 11 13.41 19.37 -11.82
CA GLY A 11 12.03 18.93 -11.89
C GLY A 11 11.68 18.02 -10.70
N PRO A 12 11.06 16.86 -10.89
CA PRO A 12 10.71 15.95 -9.81
C PRO A 12 11.91 15.20 -9.21
N LEU A 13 13.10 15.34 -9.78
CA LEU A 13 14.32 14.70 -9.31
C LEU A 13 15.07 15.60 -8.36
N VAL A 14 15.30 15.13 -7.15
CA VAL A 14 16.12 15.78 -6.11
C VAL A 14 17.32 14.89 -5.81
N ILE A 15 18.51 15.47 -5.74
CA ILE A 15 19.73 14.77 -5.30
C ILE A 15 20.09 15.31 -3.93
N ALA A 16 20.21 14.41 -2.96
CA ALA A 16 20.64 14.72 -1.60
C ALA A 16 21.95 13.99 -1.26
N GLU A 17 22.82 14.62 -0.46
CA GLU A 17 24.03 14.01 0.10
C GLU A 17 23.88 13.75 1.60
N GLY A 18 24.78 12.95 2.19
CA GLY A 18 24.70 12.52 3.58
C GLY A 18 23.76 11.33 3.79
N MET A 19 23.32 10.67 2.73
CA MET A 19 22.29 9.61 2.75
C MET A 19 22.88 8.18 2.81
N ARG A 20 24.15 8.01 3.16
CA ARG A 20 24.85 6.71 3.13
C ARG A 20 24.11 5.56 3.83
N ASP A 21 23.43 5.87 4.93
CA ASP A 21 22.73 4.88 5.75
C ASP A 21 21.27 4.64 5.32
N ALA A 22 20.78 5.37 4.33
CA ALA A 22 19.45 5.13 3.76
C ALA A 22 19.46 3.90 2.84
N ASN A 23 18.30 3.31 2.61
CA ASN A 23 18.16 2.20 1.69
C ASN A 23 17.48 2.64 0.40
N MET A 24 17.77 1.91 -0.66
CA MET A 24 17.03 2.08 -1.92
C MET A 24 15.55 1.80 -1.70
N PHE A 25 14.71 2.64 -2.29
CA PHE A 25 13.25 2.64 -2.13
C PHE A 25 12.73 3.11 -0.76
N ASP A 26 13.59 3.61 0.13
CA ASP A 26 13.10 4.28 1.33
C ASP A 26 12.29 5.53 0.93
N VAL A 27 11.17 5.72 1.61
CA VAL A 27 10.41 6.97 1.55
C VAL A 27 11.18 8.06 2.29
N VAL A 28 11.21 9.24 1.70
CA VAL A 28 11.82 10.42 2.29
C VAL A 28 10.83 11.58 2.38
N ARG A 29 11.06 12.46 3.34
CA ARG A 29 10.42 13.77 3.47
C ARG A 29 11.42 14.82 3.02
N VAL A 30 11.06 15.58 2.01
CA VAL A 30 11.93 16.55 1.35
C VAL A 30 11.53 17.96 1.79
N SER A 31 12.48 18.70 2.30
CA SER A 31 12.39 20.06 2.85
C SER A 31 11.48 20.22 4.06
N ASP A 32 11.36 21.44 4.57
CA ASP A 32 10.42 21.86 5.61
C ASP A 32 8.94 21.69 5.21
N LYS A 33 8.69 21.55 3.91
CA LYS A 33 7.37 21.25 3.34
C LYS A 33 6.97 19.78 3.45
N HIS A 34 7.87 18.90 3.89
CA HIS A 34 7.65 17.46 4.05
C HIS A 34 7.15 16.75 2.78
N LEU A 35 7.60 17.21 1.59
CA LEU A 35 7.18 16.59 0.33
C LEU A 35 7.57 15.13 0.28
N ILE A 36 6.63 14.29 -0.17
CA ILE A 36 6.87 12.84 -0.25
C ILE A 36 7.71 12.50 -1.46
N GLY A 37 8.81 11.77 -1.23
CA GLY A 37 9.66 11.23 -2.27
C GLY A 37 10.13 9.81 -1.95
N GLU A 38 10.72 9.16 -2.95
CA GLU A 38 11.30 7.82 -2.86
C GLU A 38 12.74 7.85 -3.39
N ILE A 39 13.64 7.17 -2.70
CA ILE A 39 15.02 6.98 -3.17
C ILE A 39 15.00 5.99 -4.34
N ILE A 40 15.37 6.45 -5.53
CA ILE A 40 15.37 5.63 -6.75
C ILE A 40 16.77 5.16 -7.16
N GLU A 41 17.82 5.79 -6.61
CA GLU A 41 19.21 5.45 -6.91
C GLU A 41 20.13 5.91 -5.79
N MET A 42 21.21 5.16 -5.53
CA MET A 42 22.19 5.48 -4.52
C MET A 42 23.62 5.43 -5.13
N HIS A 43 24.39 6.49 -4.93
CA HIS A 43 25.81 6.56 -5.31
C HIS A 43 26.66 7.06 -4.13
N GLY A 44 27.27 6.14 -3.41
CA GLY A 44 28.05 6.46 -2.22
C GLY A 44 27.16 7.02 -1.11
N ASP A 45 27.33 8.30 -0.79
CA ASP A 45 26.52 9.03 0.18
C ASP A 45 25.40 9.87 -0.44
N LYS A 46 25.30 9.87 -1.79
CA LYS A 46 24.28 10.61 -2.53
C LYS A 46 23.12 9.72 -2.90
N ALA A 47 21.92 10.24 -2.70
CA ALA A 47 20.65 9.63 -3.11
C ALA A 47 19.99 10.46 -4.19
N SER A 48 19.56 9.81 -5.28
CA SER A 48 18.64 10.37 -6.24
C SER A 48 17.21 10.05 -5.79
N ILE A 49 16.41 11.08 -5.62
CA ILE A 49 15.08 11.01 -5.00
C ILE A 49 14.07 11.49 -6.03
N GLN A 50 13.07 10.66 -6.30
CA GLN A 50 11.90 11.08 -7.06
C GLN A 50 10.85 11.62 -6.09
N VAL A 51 10.53 12.90 -6.22
CA VAL A 51 9.48 13.56 -5.43
C VAL A 51 8.15 13.44 -6.17
N TYR A 52 7.10 13.05 -5.46
CA TYR A 52 5.77 12.82 -6.02
C TYR A 52 4.88 14.07 -6.05
N GLU A 53 5.36 15.15 -5.46
CA GLU A 53 4.69 16.44 -5.42
C GLU A 53 5.50 17.50 -6.18
N GLU A 54 4.91 18.66 -6.41
CA GLU A 54 5.58 19.75 -7.10
C GLU A 54 6.78 20.28 -6.29
N THR A 55 7.94 20.33 -6.92
CA THR A 55 9.22 20.72 -6.30
C THR A 55 9.56 22.20 -6.48
N ALA A 56 8.66 23.00 -7.04
CA ALA A 56 8.89 24.42 -7.23
C ALA A 56 9.21 25.14 -5.91
N GLY A 57 10.32 25.87 -5.90
CA GLY A 57 10.82 26.58 -4.72
C GLY A 57 11.65 25.75 -3.75
N LEU A 58 11.99 24.48 -4.08
CA LEU A 58 13.04 23.76 -3.40
C LEU A 58 14.42 24.19 -3.91
N GLY A 59 15.40 24.20 -3.01
CA GLY A 59 16.77 24.56 -3.32
C GLY A 59 17.82 23.73 -2.61
N PRO A 60 19.10 23.85 -3.04
CA PRO A 60 20.21 23.26 -2.31
C PRO A 60 20.30 23.80 -0.88
N GLY A 61 20.69 22.93 0.05
CA GLY A 61 20.81 23.24 1.47
C GLY A 61 19.60 22.83 2.31
N GLU A 62 18.46 22.51 1.70
CA GLU A 62 17.29 22.03 2.44
C GLU A 62 17.47 20.57 2.89
N GLU A 63 16.79 20.21 3.98
CA GLU A 63 16.91 18.90 4.61
C GLU A 63 16.09 17.83 3.88
N VAL A 64 16.60 16.60 3.88
CA VAL A 64 15.88 15.39 3.46
C VAL A 64 15.94 14.38 4.60
N VAL A 65 14.77 13.89 5.02
CA VAL A 65 14.66 12.94 6.12
C VAL A 65 14.14 11.60 5.61
N SER A 66 14.92 10.52 5.78
CA SER A 66 14.44 9.16 5.47
C SER A 66 13.53 8.65 6.58
N VAL A 67 12.40 8.07 6.16
CA VAL A 67 11.45 7.38 7.05
C VAL A 67 11.98 6.00 7.46
N GLY A 68 12.97 5.44 6.73
CA GLY A 68 13.58 4.15 7.02
C GLY A 68 12.71 2.96 6.64
N MET A 69 11.71 3.16 5.80
CA MET A 69 10.85 2.11 5.26
C MET A 69 10.48 2.41 3.81
N PRO A 70 10.28 1.37 2.98
CA PRO A 70 9.84 1.55 1.61
C PRO A 70 8.39 2.07 1.55
N MET A 71 8.01 2.60 0.39
CA MET A 71 6.63 3.01 0.14
C MET A 71 5.68 1.84 0.44
N SER A 72 4.73 2.11 1.32
CA SER A 72 3.82 1.11 1.85
C SER A 72 2.40 1.67 1.86
N VAL A 73 1.44 0.79 1.65
CA VAL A 73 0.01 1.10 1.79
C VAL A 73 -0.51 0.58 3.12
N GLU A 74 -1.48 1.26 3.67
CA GLU A 74 -2.23 0.80 4.84
C GLU A 74 -3.39 -0.07 4.37
N LEU A 75 -3.42 -1.31 4.83
CA LEU A 75 -4.44 -2.29 4.51
C LEU A 75 -5.25 -2.60 5.77
N GLY A 76 -6.54 -2.40 5.71
CA GLY A 76 -7.46 -2.60 6.83
C GLY A 76 -8.89 -2.21 6.47
N PRO A 77 -9.82 -2.28 7.41
CA PRO A 77 -11.21 -1.86 7.20
C PRO A 77 -11.30 -0.36 6.85
N GLY A 78 -12.18 0.00 5.93
CA GLY A 78 -12.40 1.38 5.49
C GLY A 78 -11.85 1.69 4.10
N LEU A 79 -11.17 0.73 3.44
CA LEU A 79 -10.62 0.92 2.09
C LEU A 79 -11.70 0.99 1.01
N ILE A 80 -12.73 0.16 1.08
CA ILE A 80 -13.67 -0.10 -0.02
C ILE A 80 -14.52 1.11 -0.37
N SER A 81 -14.86 1.94 0.59
CA SER A 81 -15.73 3.10 0.39
C SER A 81 -14.98 4.43 0.27
N THR A 82 -13.66 4.40 0.16
CA THR A 82 -12.81 5.60 0.13
C THR A 82 -12.11 5.76 -1.22
N ILE A 83 -12.05 6.98 -1.72
CA ILE A 83 -11.31 7.34 -2.95
C ILE A 83 -9.96 7.93 -2.54
N TYR A 84 -8.90 7.38 -3.12
CA TYR A 84 -7.51 7.73 -2.82
C TYR A 84 -6.79 8.35 -4.01
N ASP A 85 -5.77 9.15 -3.72
CA ASP A 85 -4.78 9.52 -4.73
C ASP A 85 -3.71 8.43 -4.91
N GLY A 86 -2.70 8.69 -5.77
CA GLY A 86 -1.66 7.72 -6.12
C GLY A 86 -0.72 7.31 -4.99
N ILE A 87 -0.76 7.97 -3.83
CA ILE A 87 0.04 7.68 -2.64
C ILE A 87 -0.83 7.38 -1.41
N GLN A 88 -2.06 6.97 -1.65
CA GLN A 88 -3.04 6.56 -0.65
C GLN A 88 -3.47 7.68 0.32
N ARG A 89 -3.60 8.92 -0.14
CA ARG A 89 -4.24 9.97 0.65
C ARG A 89 -5.74 10.02 0.33
N PRO A 90 -6.64 9.96 1.34
CA PRO A 90 -8.09 10.00 1.11
C PRO A 90 -8.50 11.39 0.59
N LEU A 91 -9.14 11.45 -0.58
CA LEU A 91 -9.47 12.73 -1.24
C LEU A 91 -10.46 13.56 -0.42
N GLU A 92 -11.40 12.94 0.27
CA GLU A 92 -12.34 13.65 1.15
C GLU A 92 -11.60 14.36 2.30
N LYS A 93 -10.68 13.66 2.97
CA LYS A 93 -9.85 14.23 4.05
C LYS A 93 -8.93 15.34 3.54
N MET A 94 -8.38 15.16 2.35
CA MET A 94 -7.57 16.20 1.72
C MET A 94 -8.40 17.46 1.40
N TYR A 95 -9.65 17.27 0.95
CA TYR A 95 -10.56 18.38 0.72
C TYR A 95 -10.93 19.12 2.01
N GLU A 96 -11.18 18.40 3.10
CA GLU A 96 -11.45 19.00 4.42
C GLU A 96 -10.28 19.89 4.90
N VAL A 97 -9.03 19.47 4.68
CA VAL A 97 -7.84 20.19 5.12
C VAL A 97 -7.43 21.32 4.15
N GLY A 98 -7.53 21.07 2.85
CA GLY A 98 -6.96 21.94 1.81
C GLY A 98 -7.97 22.67 0.93
N GLY A 99 -9.25 22.34 1.00
CA GLY A 99 -10.29 22.83 0.08
C GLY A 99 -10.18 22.21 -1.31
N THR A 100 -10.58 22.95 -2.33
CA THR A 100 -10.61 22.48 -3.72
C THR A 100 -9.24 22.21 -4.35
N ASN A 101 -8.18 22.75 -3.78
CA ASN A 101 -6.82 22.61 -4.28
C ASN A 101 -6.00 21.67 -3.39
N ILE A 102 -5.37 20.68 -3.98
CA ILE A 102 -4.44 19.80 -3.27
C ILE A 102 -3.19 20.63 -2.92
N ARG A 103 -3.00 20.89 -1.63
CA ARG A 103 -1.80 21.58 -1.12
C ARG A 103 -0.65 20.61 -1.00
N ARG A 104 0.57 21.11 -1.25
CA ARG A 104 1.81 20.33 -1.09
C ARG A 104 2.05 19.99 0.39
N GLY A 105 2.63 18.81 0.63
CA GLY A 105 3.02 18.37 1.96
C GLY A 105 1.86 18.06 2.91
N VAL A 106 0.62 17.93 2.40
CA VAL A 106 -0.52 17.55 3.23
C VAL A 106 -0.41 16.09 3.61
N GLU A 107 -0.30 15.82 4.89
CA GLU A 107 -0.34 14.48 5.47
C GLU A 107 -1.70 14.23 6.12
N VAL A 108 -2.38 13.19 5.67
CA VAL A 108 -3.63 12.70 6.25
C VAL A 108 -3.54 11.19 6.40
N PRO A 109 -4.05 10.60 7.51
CA PRO A 109 -4.09 9.17 7.67
C PRO A 109 -4.88 8.51 6.53
N SER A 110 -4.35 7.43 5.98
CA SER A 110 -5.00 6.71 4.87
C SER A 110 -6.29 6.03 5.29
N LEU A 111 -6.35 5.56 6.52
CA LEU A 111 -7.53 4.95 7.13
C LEU A 111 -7.99 5.76 8.34
N ASP A 112 -9.28 5.71 8.65
CA ASP A 112 -9.86 6.36 9.82
C ASP A 112 -9.39 5.67 11.10
N ARG A 113 -8.70 6.42 11.98
CA ARG A 113 -8.13 5.93 13.24
C ARG A 113 -9.15 5.88 14.39
N GLU A 114 -10.24 6.61 14.28
CA GLU A 114 -11.22 6.77 15.36
C GLU A 114 -12.40 5.82 15.19
N LYS A 115 -12.70 5.44 13.95
CA LYS A 115 -13.81 4.56 13.63
C LYS A 115 -13.61 3.17 14.25
N LYS A 116 -14.60 2.72 14.99
CA LYS A 116 -14.64 1.36 15.54
C LYS A 116 -15.31 0.40 14.57
N TRP A 117 -14.77 -0.80 14.54
CA TRP A 117 -15.19 -1.89 13.70
C TRP A 117 -15.40 -3.14 14.53
N LYS A 118 -16.50 -3.84 14.30
CA LYS A 118 -16.78 -5.10 14.98
C LYS A 118 -15.91 -6.21 14.39
N PHE A 119 -14.91 -6.64 15.17
CA PHE A 119 -14.03 -7.74 14.79
C PHE A 119 -14.62 -9.07 15.26
N GLU A 120 -14.71 -10.03 14.36
CA GLU A 120 -15.18 -11.39 14.59
C GLU A 120 -14.04 -12.37 14.28
N PRO A 121 -13.51 -13.12 15.28
CA PRO A 121 -12.43 -14.06 15.08
C PRO A 121 -12.89 -15.32 14.34
N THR A 122 -12.01 -15.88 13.48
CA THR A 122 -12.18 -17.17 12.80
C THR A 122 -11.24 -18.24 13.34
N LYS A 123 -10.35 -17.85 14.23
CA LYS A 123 -9.35 -18.71 14.89
C LYS A 123 -9.53 -18.70 16.38
N GLN A 124 -8.84 -19.61 17.07
CA GLN A 124 -8.88 -19.78 18.52
C GLN A 124 -7.48 -19.69 19.14
N PRO A 125 -7.35 -19.37 20.44
CA PRO A 125 -6.09 -19.52 21.16
C PRO A 125 -5.55 -20.94 21.04
N GLY A 126 -4.24 -21.07 20.76
CA GLY A 126 -3.57 -22.36 20.49
C GLY A 126 -3.43 -22.71 19.00
N ASP A 127 -4.12 -22.02 18.10
CA ASP A 127 -3.97 -22.25 16.67
C ASP A 127 -2.60 -21.78 16.16
N ALA A 128 -1.91 -22.64 15.40
CA ALA A 128 -0.70 -22.27 14.69
C ALA A 128 -1.06 -21.46 13.44
N VAL A 129 -0.35 -20.36 13.20
CA VAL A 129 -0.61 -19.42 12.11
C VAL A 129 0.68 -18.96 11.44
N VAL A 130 0.56 -18.63 10.16
CA VAL A 130 1.63 -18.06 9.35
C VAL A 130 1.16 -16.80 8.64
N ALA A 131 2.10 -16.00 8.14
CA ALA A 131 1.80 -14.78 7.41
C ALA A 131 0.76 -15.02 6.29
N GLY A 132 -0.29 -14.20 6.27
CA GLY A 132 -1.39 -14.29 5.32
C GLY A 132 -2.54 -15.22 5.75
N ASP A 133 -2.43 -15.95 6.85
CA ASP A 133 -3.56 -16.68 7.41
C ASP A 133 -4.62 -15.72 7.96
N GLU A 134 -5.88 -16.01 7.69
CA GLU A 134 -7.01 -15.26 8.21
C GLU A 134 -7.22 -15.58 9.70
N ILE A 135 -7.23 -14.53 10.54
CA ILE A 135 -7.50 -14.65 11.99
C ILE A 135 -8.90 -14.20 12.35
N GLY A 136 -9.55 -13.44 11.50
CA GLY A 136 -10.90 -12.95 11.69
C GLY A 136 -11.31 -12.02 10.56
N PHE A 137 -12.47 -11.41 10.68
CA PHE A 137 -13.00 -10.49 9.69
C PHE A 137 -13.78 -9.34 10.34
N VAL A 138 -13.99 -8.32 9.54
CA VAL A 138 -14.89 -7.19 9.81
C VAL A 138 -15.90 -7.10 8.67
N GLN A 139 -17.17 -6.96 8.96
CA GLN A 139 -18.21 -6.68 7.96
C GLN A 139 -18.13 -5.19 7.60
N GLU A 140 -17.46 -4.86 6.48
CA GLU A 140 -17.20 -3.49 6.05
C GLU A 140 -18.42 -2.86 5.37
N THR A 141 -19.07 -3.62 4.50
CA THR A 141 -20.34 -3.26 3.84
C THR A 141 -21.31 -4.45 3.87
N ALA A 142 -22.53 -4.27 3.39
CA ALA A 142 -23.51 -5.36 3.34
C ALA A 142 -23.04 -6.59 2.54
N VAL A 143 -22.10 -6.42 1.62
CA VAL A 143 -21.63 -7.48 0.71
C VAL A 143 -20.13 -7.77 0.82
N VAL A 144 -19.37 -6.93 1.53
CA VAL A 144 -17.90 -7.06 1.60
C VAL A 144 -17.45 -7.27 3.03
N GLN A 145 -16.70 -8.34 3.22
CA GLN A 145 -15.96 -8.64 4.45
C GLN A 145 -14.49 -8.27 4.27
N CYS A 146 -13.97 -7.44 5.17
CA CYS A 146 -12.54 -7.19 5.28
C CYS A 146 -11.90 -8.30 6.12
N LYS A 147 -11.08 -9.13 5.50
CA LYS A 147 -10.35 -10.21 6.18
C LYS A 147 -9.14 -9.68 6.89
N ILE A 148 -9.04 -9.95 8.18
CA ILE A 148 -7.88 -9.60 8.99
C ILE A 148 -6.93 -10.78 9.01
N MET A 149 -5.69 -10.53 8.57
CA MET A 149 -4.70 -11.57 8.33
C MET A 149 -3.45 -11.35 9.17
N VAL A 150 -2.75 -12.45 9.44
CA VAL A 150 -1.45 -12.43 10.11
C VAL A 150 -0.47 -11.58 9.28
N PRO A 151 0.22 -10.59 9.88
CA PRO A 151 1.17 -9.72 9.20
C PRO A 151 2.33 -10.47 8.56
N TYR A 152 2.94 -9.83 7.56
CA TYR A 152 4.11 -10.39 6.88
C TYR A 152 5.28 -10.64 7.85
N GLY A 153 5.93 -11.80 7.64
CA GLY A 153 7.10 -12.20 8.43
C GLY A 153 6.77 -12.74 9.82
N LEU A 154 5.50 -12.79 10.22
CA LEU A 154 5.07 -13.37 11.47
C LEU A 154 4.61 -14.82 11.28
N LYS A 155 5.13 -15.70 12.13
CA LYS A 155 4.72 -17.10 12.27
C LYS A 155 4.75 -17.47 13.75
N GLY A 156 3.74 -18.16 14.22
CA GLY A 156 3.66 -18.51 15.64
C GLY A 156 2.37 -19.18 16.02
N VAL A 157 2.00 -19.04 17.27
CA VAL A 157 0.78 -19.61 17.85
C VAL A 157 -0.04 -18.48 18.46
N ILE A 158 -1.34 -18.48 18.22
CA ILE A 158 -2.26 -17.51 18.83
C ILE A 158 -2.29 -17.74 20.34
N LYS A 159 -1.85 -16.71 21.09
CA LYS A 159 -1.93 -16.70 22.55
C LYS A 159 -3.30 -16.24 23.03
N GLU A 160 -3.75 -15.11 22.48
CA GLU A 160 -5.05 -14.52 22.79
C GLU A 160 -5.67 -13.92 21.52
N ILE A 161 -6.97 -13.98 21.40
CA ILE A 161 -7.74 -13.33 20.33
C ILE A 161 -9.02 -12.77 20.94
N PHE A 162 -9.35 -11.54 20.57
CA PHE A 162 -10.45 -10.79 21.17
C PHE A 162 -11.65 -10.74 20.23
N ILE A 163 -12.82 -10.44 20.76
CA ILE A 163 -14.05 -10.20 20.01
C ILE A 163 -14.66 -8.88 20.50
N GLY A 164 -15.12 -8.03 19.60
CA GLY A 164 -15.74 -6.76 19.97
C GLY A 164 -15.49 -5.63 19.00
N ASP A 165 -15.70 -4.41 19.46
CA ASP A 165 -15.54 -3.20 18.68
C ASP A 165 -14.18 -2.56 18.98
N PHE A 166 -13.31 -2.52 17.95
CA PHE A 166 -11.96 -2.00 18.04
C PHE A 166 -11.71 -0.95 16.95
N THR A 167 -10.81 -0.03 17.21
CA THR A 167 -10.21 0.79 16.16
C THR A 167 -9.20 -0.06 15.37
N ILE A 168 -8.76 0.44 14.22
CA ILE A 168 -7.81 -0.31 13.38
C ILE A 168 -6.41 -0.45 13.99
N GLU A 169 -6.07 0.32 15.03
CA GLU A 169 -4.78 0.32 15.72
C GLU A 169 -4.82 -0.42 17.07
N GLU A 170 -6.00 -0.73 17.59
CA GLU A 170 -6.14 -1.55 18.80
C GLU A 170 -5.80 -3.01 18.52
N THR A 171 -5.22 -3.68 19.52
CA THR A 171 -4.83 -5.09 19.42
C THR A 171 -6.07 -5.99 19.41
N VAL A 172 -6.20 -6.79 18.34
CA VAL A 172 -7.28 -7.79 18.19
C VAL A 172 -6.80 -9.22 18.39
N CYS A 173 -5.48 -9.45 18.31
CA CYS A 173 -4.89 -10.76 18.51
C CYS A 173 -3.46 -10.62 19.03
N ILE A 174 -3.04 -11.56 19.89
CA ILE A 174 -1.65 -11.67 20.34
C ILE A 174 -1.12 -13.02 19.85
N ILE A 175 0.00 -12.99 19.13
CA ILE A 175 0.67 -14.16 18.58
C ILE A 175 2.04 -14.31 19.24
N THR A 176 2.33 -15.46 19.82
CA THR A 176 3.68 -15.79 20.30
C THR A 176 4.48 -16.32 19.11
N ASP A 177 5.55 -15.61 18.73
CA ASP A 177 6.43 -15.96 17.62
C ASP A 177 7.28 -17.21 17.92
N GLU A 178 8.02 -17.70 16.90
CA GLU A 178 8.92 -18.87 17.06
C GLU A 178 10.08 -18.62 18.06
N LYS A 179 10.34 -17.36 18.43
CA LYS A 179 11.38 -16.99 19.41
C LYS A 179 10.79 -16.84 20.83
N GLY A 180 9.50 -17.02 20.99
CA GLY A 180 8.79 -16.87 22.25
C GLY A 180 8.37 -15.44 22.61
N ASN A 181 8.45 -14.48 21.66
CA ASN A 181 8.01 -13.11 21.90
C ASN A 181 6.53 -12.96 21.56
N ASP A 182 5.81 -12.20 22.36
CA ASP A 182 4.43 -11.84 22.09
C ASP A 182 4.39 -10.63 21.11
N VAL A 183 3.67 -10.80 20.02
CA VAL A 183 3.46 -9.79 18.98
C VAL A 183 1.99 -9.41 18.92
N ASN A 184 1.70 -8.13 19.15
CA ASN A 184 0.36 -7.58 19.03
C ASN A 184 -0.02 -7.42 17.56
N VAL A 185 -1.17 -7.96 17.17
CA VAL A 185 -1.72 -7.85 15.84
C VAL A 185 -2.95 -6.96 15.87
N THR A 186 -3.00 -5.99 14.98
CA THR A 186 -4.09 -5.02 14.81
C THR A 186 -4.87 -5.30 13.53
N MET A 187 -5.98 -4.62 13.31
CA MET A 187 -6.75 -4.76 12.07
C MET A 187 -6.11 -4.06 10.87
N MET A 188 -5.15 -3.17 11.11
CA MET A 188 -4.39 -2.49 10.06
C MET A 188 -2.98 -3.09 9.95
N GLN A 189 -2.49 -3.22 8.72
CA GLN A 189 -1.09 -3.53 8.45
C GLN A 189 -0.53 -2.63 7.37
N LYS A 190 0.75 -2.24 7.50
CA LYS A 190 1.49 -1.55 6.44
C LYS A 190 2.12 -2.58 5.52
N TRP A 191 1.82 -2.47 4.23
CA TRP A 191 2.32 -3.40 3.22
C TRP A 191 3.17 -2.66 2.18
N PRO A 192 4.45 -3.04 1.99
CA PRO A 192 5.29 -2.45 0.97
C PRO A 192 4.73 -2.70 -0.44
N VAL A 193 4.55 -1.64 -1.23
CA VAL A 193 3.90 -1.72 -2.56
C VAL A 193 4.67 -2.58 -3.57
N ARG A 194 5.97 -2.75 -3.38
CA ARG A 194 6.84 -3.55 -4.26
C ARG A 194 6.96 -5.03 -3.82
N ARG A 195 6.19 -5.44 -2.80
CA ARG A 195 6.22 -6.81 -2.27
C ARG A 195 4.92 -7.53 -2.59
N GLU A 196 5.01 -8.71 -3.18
CA GLU A 196 3.86 -9.56 -3.44
C GLU A 196 3.15 -9.95 -2.14
N ARG A 197 1.82 -10.10 -2.22
CA ARG A 197 1.03 -10.68 -1.13
C ARG A 197 1.31 -12.18 -1.05
N PRO A 198 1.34 -12.78 0.16
CA PRO A 198 1.50 -14.23 0.29
C PRO A 198 0.29 -14.94 -0.32
N TYR A 199 0.54 -16.07 -0.96
CA TYR A 199 -0.50 -16.96 -1.49
C TYR A 199 -0.17 -18.41 -1.12
N LYS A 200 -1.19 -19.23 -0.89
CA LYS A 200 -0.99 -20.64 -0.53
C LYS A 200 -0.61 -21.50 -1.75
N LYS A 201 -1.21 -21.22 -2.90
CA LYS A 201 -1.04 -22.00 -4.11
C LYS A 201 -1.36 -21.14 -5.34
N LYS A 202 -0.58 -21.29 -6.38
CA LYS A 202 -0.94 -20.83 -7.72
C LYS A 202 -1.83 -21.90 -8.35
N GLU A 203 -3.00 -21.51 -8.81
CA GLU A 203 -3.92 -22.42 -9.51
C GLU A 203 -3.55 -22.52 -10.99
N SER A 204 -3.97 -23.61 -11.63
CA SER A 204 -3.81 -23.75 -13.08
C SER A 204 -4.74 -22.78 -13.81
N PRO A 205 -4.32 -22.27 -14.98
CA PRO A 205 -5.10 -21.30 -15.77
C PRO A 205 -6.21 -22.05 -16.56
N ASP A 206 -7.23 -22.53 -15.86
CA ASP A 206 -8.31 -23.36 -16.42
C ASP A 206 -9.66 -22.61 -16.53
N ALA A 207 -9.82 -21.49 -15.84
CA ALA A 207 -11.03 -20.70 -15.88
C ALA A 207 -10.86 -19.45 -16.78
N PRO A 208 -11.52 -19.37 -17.96
CA PRO A 208 -11.43 -18.22 -18.84
C PRO A 208 -12.13 -16.98 -18.24
N LEU A 209 -11.53 -15.80 -18.46
CA LEU A 209 -12.18 -14.53 -18.26
C LEU A 209 -13.00 -14.20 -19.52
N ILE A 210 -14.31 -14.22 -19.40
CA ILE A 210 -15.20 -13.89 -20.53
C ILE A 210 -15.25 -12.36 -20.65
N THR A 211 -14.66 -11.84 -21.71
CA THR A 211 -14.55 -10.39 -21.92
C THR A 211 -15.69 -9.80 -22.74
N GLY A 212 -16.48 -10.65 -23.40
CA GLY A 212 -17.51 -10.26 -24.37
C GLY A 212 -16.93 -9.79 -25.72
N GLN A 213 -15.61 -9.74 -25.85
CA GLN A 213 -14.93 -9.39 -27.10
C GLN A 213 -14.61 -10.69 -27.85
N ARG A 214 -15.33 -10.96 -28.95
CA ARG A 214 -15.20 -12.21 -29.72
C ARG A 214 -13.76 -12.55 -30.09
N VAL A 215 -12.99 -11.57 -30.55
CA VAL A 215 -11.59 -11.79 -30.95
C VAL A 215 -10.72 -12.23 -29.77
N ILE A 216 -10.90 -11.59 -28.59
CA ILE A 216 -10.15 -11.93 -27.39
C ILE A 216 -10.56 -13.31 -26.91
N ASP A 217 -11.86 -13.53 -26.69
CA ASP A 217 -12.38 -14.78 -26.11
C ASP A 217 -12.09 -16.01 -26.97
N THR A 218 -11.95 -15.82 -28.30
CA THR A 218 -11.73 -16.93 -29.25
C THR A 218 -10.26 -17.18 -29.57
N PHE A 219 -9.50 -16.10 -29.87
CA PHE A 219 -8.13 -16.25 -30.38
C PHE A 219 -7.05 -15.92 -29.36
N PHE A 220 -7.36 -15.11 -28.34
CA PHE A 220 -6.42 -14.67 -27.31
C PHE A 220 -7.03 -14.76 -25.93
N PRO A 221 -7.55 -15.94 -25.55
CA PRO A 221 -8.29 -16.08 -24.28
C PRO A 221 -7.43 -15.70 -23.09
N ILE A 222 -8.02 -14.93 -22.19
CA ILE A 222 -7.39 -14.50 -20.93
C ILE A 222 -7.99 -15.37 -19.83
N THR A 223 -7.16 -15.86 -18.92
CA THR A 223 -7.62 -16.60 -17.75
C THR A 223 -7.94 -15.67 -16.59
N LYS A 224 -8.88 -16.02 -15.72
CA LYS A 224 -9.11 -15.31 -14.46
C LYS A 224 -7.83 -15.31 -13.63
N GLY A 225 -7.45 -14.12 -13.14
CA GLY A 225 -6.18 -13.92 -12.42
C GLY A 225 -4.93 -13.86 -13.33
N GLY A 226 -5.10 -13.94 -14.66
CA GLY A 226 -4.03 -13.81 -15.62
C GLY A 226 -3.60 -12.36 -15.87
N VAL A 227 -2.50 -12.22 -16.61
CA VAL A 227 -1.96 -10.90 -17.03
C VAL A 227 -1.97 -10.85 -18.55
N ALA A 228 -2.53 -9.77 -19.11
CA ALA A 228 -2.55 -9.53 -20.54
C ALA A 228 -1.87 -8.20 -20.88
N ALA A 229 -1.06 -8.20 -21.93
CA ALA A 229 -0.47 -6.99 -22.48
C ALA A 229 -1.29 -6.50 -23.68
N ILE A 230 -1.56 -5.19 -23.76
CA ILE A 230 -2.24 -4.54 -24.89
C ILE A 230 -1.24 -3.56 -25.52
N PRO A 231 -0.31 -4.03 -26.36
CA PRO A 231 0.67 -3.18 -27.00
C PRO A 231 0.06 -2.41 -28.18
N GLY A 232 0.66 -1.27 -28.51
CA GLY A 232 0.28 -0.51 -29.69
C GLY A 232 0.74 0.94 -29.63
N PRO A 233 0.87 1.61 -30.79
CA PRO A 233 1.24 3.03 -30.87
C PRO A 233 0.10 3.93 -30.34
N PHE A 234 0.39 5.23 -30.29
CA PHE A 234 -0.62 6.23 -29.95
C PHE A 234 -1.81 6.16 -30.93
N GLY A 235 -3.03 6.24 -30.43
CA GLY A 235 -4.26 6.19 -31.24
C GLY A 235 -4.72 4.78 -31.65
N SER A 236 -4.06 3.69 -31.24
CA SER A 236 -4.45 2.31 -31.58
C SER A 236 -5.64 1.74 -30.80
N GLY A 237 -6.30 2.55 -29.97
CA GLY A 237 -7.49 2.13 -29.22
C GLY A 237 -7.22 1.35 -27.94
N LYS A 238 -5.99 1.35 -27.40
CA LYS A 238 -5.65 0.65 -26.13
C LYS A 238 -6.58 0.99 -24.99
N THR A 239 -6.78 2.28 -24.73
CA THR A 239 -7.64 2.76 -23.65
C THR A 239 -9.09 2.33 -23.85
N VAL A 240 -9.59 2.38 -25.08
CA VAL A 240 -10.95 1.92 -25.42
C VAL A 240 -11.10 0.43 -25.12
N THR A 241 -10.12 -0.38 -25.50
CA THR A 241 -10.09 -1.82 -25.20
C THR A 241 -10.11 -2.06 -23.70
N GLN A 242 -9.27 -1.36 -22.93
CA GLN A 242 -9.24 -1.47 -21.47
C GLN A 242 -10.60 -1.11 -20.83
N HIS A 243 -11.24 -0.03 -21.29
CA HIS A 243 -12.57 0.36 -20.80
C HIS A 243 -13.65 -0.68 -21.14
N GLN A 244 -13.58 -1.28 -22.32
CA GLN A 244 -14.53 -2.34 -22.72
C GLN A 244 -14.33 -3.58 -21.85
N LEU A 245 -13.08 -4.00 -21.59
CA LEU A 245 -12.79 -5.10 -20.69
C LEU A 245 -13.31 -4.82 -19.27
N ALA A 246 -13.00 -3.65 -18.72
CA ALA A 246 -13.47 -3.26 -17.38
C ALA A 246 -14.99 -3.19 -17.24
N LYS A 247 -15.71 -2.94 -18.34
CA LYS A 247 -17.17 -2.82 -18.34
C LYS A 247 -17.89 -4.17 -18.46
N TRP A 248 -17.29 -5.12 -19.14
CA TRP A 248 -17.99 -6.34 -19.56
C TRP A 248 -17.39 -7.65 -19.04
N ALA A 249 -16.17 -7.63 -18.51
CA ALA A 249 -15.48 -8.79 -17.95
C ALA A 249 -15.86 -9.09 -16.49
#